data_2538a92cd7bd727abbea642d73618c06
#
_entry.id   2538a92cd7bd727abbea642d73618c06
#
_cell.length_a   1.000
_cell.length_b   1.000
_cell.length_c   1.000
_cell.angle_alpha   90.00
_cell.angle_beta   90.00
_cell.angle_gamma   90.00
#
_symmetry.space_group_name_H-M   'P 1'
#
loop_
_entity.id
_entity.type
_entity.pdbx_description
1 polymer ?
#
loop_
_entity_poly.entity_id
_entity_poly.type
_entity_poly.pdbx_seq_one_letter_code
_entity_poly.pdbx_strand_id
1 'polypeptide(L)'
;DKESEFNQLQYKSIEEVKKKSKDTLKIQAEIAWYKSIPKELTPLFPKLYDYSTDYYNIEFIHGLTFSYLYTHQLLTTEMFSRFLKAISAIHHERIYRPKDIDLYGNYGPKLFSRYAEHIAFYKEIASNNVEKTYKKIHNFLEEYKKQDSGKWAMIHGDPVFSNVMMDKDNEIKLFDMRGLLGKHITQCGDSNYDYAKIYQSLI
;
A
#
# COMPACT_ATOMS: atom_id res chain seq x y z
N ASP A 1 10.76 -15.46 -10.23
CA ASP A 1 9.57 -15.97 -9.51
C ASP A 1 9.78 -15.73 -8.03
N LYS A 2 9.18 -14.65 -7.49
CA LYS A 2 9.06 -14.49 -6.05
C LYS A 2 7.74 -15.11 -5.64
N GLU A 3 7.75 -16.37 -5.27
CA GLU A 3 6.69 -16.95 -4.46
C GLU A 3 6.74 -16.34 -3.06
N SER A 4 5.89 -15.37 -2.78
CA SER A 4 5.49 -15.17 -1.40
C SER A 4 4.48 -16.26 -1.07
N GLU A 5 4.49 -16.83 0.14
CA GLU A 5 3.57 -17.89 0.57
C GLU A 5 2.08 -17.58 0.34
N PHE A 6 1.73 -16.32 0.05
CA PHE A 6 0.38 -15.81 -0.05
C PHE A 6 -0.04 -15.32 -1.44
N ASN A 7 0.89 -14.88 -2.29
CA ASN A 7 0.56 -14.32 -3.60
C ASN A 7 1.39 -14.99 -4.70
N GLN A 8 0.72 -15.42 -5.76
CA GLN A 8 1.37 -15.93 -6.98
C GLN A 8 1.17 -14.94 -8.11
N LEU A 9 2.26 -14.51 -8.74
CA LEU A 9 2.26 -13.73 -9.97
C LEU A 9 2.58 -14.68 -11.13
N GLN A 10 1.70 -14.71 -12.13
CA GLN A 10 1.87 -15.51 -13.34
C GLN A 10 1.83 -14.59 -14.56
N TYR A 11 2.88 -14.64 -15.37
CA TYR A 11 2.87 -13.97 -16.68
C TYR A 11 2.00 -14.78 -17.64
N LYS A 12 0.91 -14.18 -18.12
CA LYS A 12 0.03 -14.80 -19.13
C LYS A 12 0.47 -14.49 -20.54
N SER A 13 1.02 -13.29 -20.74
CA SER A 13 1.53 -12.82 -22.02
C SER A 13 2.56 -11.72 -21.80
N ILE A 14 3.10 -11.15 -22.88
CA ILE A 14 3.98 -9.96 -22.82
C ILE A 14 3.23 -8.73 -22.27
N GLU A 15 1.90 -8.74 -22.29
CA GLU A 15 1.05 -7.58 -21.96
C GLU A 15 0.18 -7.79 -20.72
N GLU A 16 0.16 -8.99 -20.13
CA GLU A 16 -0.78 -9.34 -19.06
C GLU A 16 -0.14 -10.11 -17.92
N VAL A 17 -0.43 -9.68 -16.69
CA VAL A 17 -0.01 -10.33 -15.44
C VAL A 17 -1.25 -10.77 -14.66
N LYS A 18 -1.25 -12.03 -14.23
CA LYS A 18 -2.23 -12.58 -13.29
C LYS A 18 -1.68 -12.56 -11.87
N LYS A 19 -2.42 -11.94 -10.95
CA LYS A 19 -2.19 -12.04 -9.51
C LYS A 19 -3.24 -12.94 -8.88
N LYS A 20 -2.79 -13.97 -8.17
CA LYS A 20 -3.62 -14.92 -7.44
C LYS A 20 -3.20 -14.99 -5.97
N SER A 21 -4.15 -15.13 -5.05
CA SER A 21 -3.88 -15.28 -3.63
C SER A 21 -4.90 -16.22 -2.96
N LYS A 22 -4.45 -16.93 -1.91
CA LYS A 22 -5.34 -17.66 -1.00
C LYS A 22 -6.14 -16.74 -0.10
N ASP A 23 -5.63 -15.53 0.15
CA ASP A 23 -6.35 -14.47 0.87
C ASP A 23 -7.34 -13.79 -0.09
N THR A 24 -8.53 -14.37 -0.17
CA THR A 24 -9.60 -13.90 -1.06
C THR A 24 -10.11 -12.51 -0.66
N LEU A 25 -10.11 -12.17 0.64
CA LEU A 25 -10.52 -10.84 1.09
C LEU A 25 -9.57 -9.76 0.55
N LYS A 26 -8.27 -10.03 0.58
CA LYS A 26 -7.25 -9.13 0.01
C LYS A 26 -7.45 -8.94 -1.49
N ILE A 27 -7.64 -10.03 -2.25
CA ILE A 27 -7.88 -9.95 -3.69
C ILE A 27 -9.15 -9.16 -4.01
N GLN A 28 -10.25 -9.41 -3.30
CA GLN A 28 -11.49 -8.69 -3.49
C GLN A 28 -11.36 -7.18 -3.16
N ALA A 29 -10.58 -6.84 -2.16
CA ALA A 29 -10.31 -5.46 -1.80
C ALA A 29 -9.49 -4.73 -2.89
N GLU A 30 -8.46 -5.37 -3.44
CA GLU A 30 -7.66 -4.85 -4.54
C GLU A 30 -8.51 -4.68 -5.80
N ILE A 31 -9.37 -5.66 -6.15
CA ILE A 31 -10.31 -5.57 -7.28
C ILE A 31 -11.28 -4.40 -7.08
N ALA A 32 -11.87 -4.28 -5.88
CA ALA A 32 -12.78 -3.17 -5.57
C ALA A 32 -12.09 -1.81 -5.73
N TRP A 33 -10.82 -1.72 -5.32
CA TRP A 33 -10.01 -0.52 -5.50
C TRP A 33 -9.82 -0.19 -7.00
N TYR A 34 -9.39 -1.16 -7.83
CA TYR A 34 -9.26 -0.97 -9.28
C TYR A 34 -10.57 -0.51 -9.94
N LYS A 35 -11.71 -1.07 -9.53
CA LYS A 35 -13.04 -0.73 -10.08
C LYS A 35 -13.52 0.66 -9.68
N SER A 36 -12.97 1.23 -8.63
CA SER A 36 -13.34 2.55 -8.10
C SER A 36 -12.40 3.69 -8.50
N ILE A 37 -11.41 3.41 -9.36
CA ILE A 37 -10.45 4.43 -9.82
C ILE A 37 -11.20 5.55 -10.55
N PRO A 38 -11.11 6.81 -10.09
CA PRO A 38 -11.62 7.97 -10.82
C PRO A 38 -11.01 8.06 -12.22
N LYS A 39 -11.82 8.52 -13.19
CA LYS A 39 -11.40 8.57 -14.60
C LYS A 39 -10.10 9.35 -14.80
N GLU A 40 -9.93 10.43 -14.06
CA GLU A 40 -8.77 11.33 -14.12
C GLU A 40 -7.50 10.68 -13.61
N LEU A 41 -7.62 9.68 -12.72
CA LEU A 41 -6.48 8.96 -12.14
C LEU A 41 -6.14 7.66 -12.89
N THR A 42 -6.96 7.21 -13.84
CA THR A 42 -6.71 5.95 -14.57
C THR A 42 -5.33 5.86 -15.21
N PRO A 43 -4.69 6.94 -15.71
CA PRO A 43 -3.34 6.85 -16.27
C PRO A 43 -2.26 6.42 -15.27
N LEU A 44 -2.52 6.56 -13.96
CA LEU A 44 -1.58 6.19 -12.91
C LEU A 44 -1.56 4.68 -12.61
N PHE A 45 -2.50 3.90 -13.16
CA PHE A 45 -2.68 2.51 -12.80
C PHE A 45 -2.68 1.59 -14.02
N PRO A 46 -2.23 0.32 -13.86
CA PRO A 46 -2.45 -0.73 -14.86
C PRO A 46 -3.95 -0.91 -15.12
N LYS A 47 -4.30 -1.24 -16.35
CA LYS A 47 -5.69 -1.60 -16.69
C LYS A 47 -6.06 -2.93 -16.03
N LEU A 48 -7.25 -3.01 -15.45
CA LEU A 48 -7.86 -4.26 -14.99
C LEU A 48 -8.56 -4.91 -16.19
N TYR A 49 -8.16 -6.15 -16.54
CA TYR A 49 -8.75 -6.87 -17.68
C TYR A 49 -9.82 -7.87 -17.27
N ASP A 50 -9.51 -8.70 -16.29
CA ASP A 50 -10.37 -9.79 -15.83
C ASP A 50 -10.15 -10.07 -14.35
N TYR A 51 -11.15 -10.63 -13.66
CA TYR A 51 -11.06 -10.92 -12.24
C TYR A 51 -12.04 -12.00 -11.79
N SER A 52 -11.73 -12.67 -10.68
CA SER A 52 -12.58 -13.62 -9.98
C SER A 52 -12.45 -13.47 -8.47
N THR A 53 -12.90 -14.44 -7.70
CA THR A 53 -12.86 -14.41 -6.24
C THR A 53 -11.43 -14.48 -5.67
N ASP A 54 -10.50 -15.14 -6.37
CA ASP A 54 -9.16 -15.46 -5.91
C ASP A 54 -8.04 -14.92 -6.80
N TYR A 55 -8.39 -14.24 -7.92
CA TYR A 55 -7.41 -13.63 -8.82
C TYR A 55 -7.93 -12.40 -9.54
N TYR A 56 -7.01 -11.66 -10.12
CA TYR A 56 -7.26 -10.66 -11.16
C TYR A 56 -6.11 -10.61 -12.17
N ASN A 57 -6.43 -10.15 -13.38
CA ASN A 57 -5.50 -9.90 -14.46
C ASN A 57 -5.39 -8.41 -14.72
N ILE A 58 -4.16 -7.91 -14.80
CA ILE A 58 -3.87 -6.51 -15.09
C ILE A 58 -2.86 -6.38 -16.22
N GLU A 59 -2.80 -5.20 -16.77
CA GLU A 59 -1.78 -4.79 -17.73
C GLU A 59 -0.37 -5.01 -17.17
N PHE A 60 0.51 -5.61 -17.99
CA PHE A 60 1.93 -5.69 -17.68
C PHE A 60 2.59 -4.33 -17.97
N ILE A 61 3.17 -3.72 -16.97
CA ILE A 61 3.86 -2.44 -17.11
C ILE A 61 5.34 -2.69 -17.43
N HIS A 62 5.76 -2.22 -18.60
CA HIS A 62 7.17 -2.20 -18.99
C HIS A 62 7.85 -1.00 -18.36
N GLY A 63 8.72 -1.24 -17.39
CA GLY A 63 9.38 -0.17 -16.65
C GLY A 63 10.27 -0.67 -15.53
N LEU A 64 10.76 0.26 -14.72
CA LEU A 64 11.61 -0.02 -13.56
C LEU A 64 10.90 0.38 -12.28
N THR A 65 10.94 -0.48 -11.27
CA THR A 65 10.40 -0.14 -9.95
C THR A 65 11.24 0.96 -9.29
N PHE A 66 10.62 1.75 -8.45
CA PHE A 66 11.36 2.73 -7.65
C PHE A 66 12.36 2.07 -6.70
N SER A 67 12.08 0.84 -6.21
CA SER A 67 13.07 0.05 -5.47
C SER A 67 14.33 -0.19 -6.29
N TYR A 68 14.19 -0.60 -7.55
CA TYR A 68 15.34 -0.79 -8.44
C TYR A 68 16.08 0.53 -8.68
N LEU A 69 15.35 1.59 -9.05
CA LEU A 69 15.93 2.92 -9.29
C LEU A 69 16.69 3.46 -8.06
N TYR A 70 16.12 3.28 -6.87
CA TYR A 70 16.72 3.74 -5.61
C TYR A 70 17.98 2.96 -5.26
N THR A 71 17.94 1.63 -5.29
CA THR A 71 19.09 0.79 -4.94
C THR A 71 20.25 0.92 -5.91
N HIS A 72 19.96 1.28 -7.17
CA HIS A 72 21.00 1.54 -8.19
C HIS A 72 21.37 3.02 -8.35
N GLN A 73 20.92 3.89 -7.43
CA GLN A 73 21.20 5.32 -7.43
C GLN A 73 20.73 6.04 -8.72
N LEU A 74 19.68 5.54 -9.34
CA LEU A 74 19.05 6.09 -10.55
C LEU A 74 17.80 6.92 -10.27
N LEU A 75 17.26 6.87 -9.05
CA LEU A 75 16.07 7.63 -8.65
C LEU A 75 16.43 9.12 -8.52
N THR A 76 15.87 9.94 -9.39
CA THR A 76 16.07 11.39 -9.34
C THR A 76 15.04 12.09 -8.45
N THR A 77 15.37 13.30 -8.00
CA THR A 77 14.43 14.17 -7.25
C THR A 77 13.18 14.48 -8.09
N GLU A 78 13.31 14.62 -9.41
CA GLU A 78 12.18 14.84 -10.30
C GLU A 78 11.23 13.65 -10.33
N MET A 79 11.74 12.42 -10.52
CA MET A 79 10.96 11.20 -10.47
C MET A 79 10.21 11.07 -9.12
N PHE A 80 10.93 11.32 -8.03
CA PHE A 80 10.33 11.27 -6.69
C PHE A 80 9.27 12.36 -6.51
N SER A 81 9.47 13.56 -6.99
CA SER A 81 8.48 14.64 -6.98
C SER A 81 7.23 14.27 -7.78
N ARG A 82 7.36 13.64 -8.95
CA ARG A 82 6.23 13.14 -9.75
C ARG A 82 5.45 12.06 -9.01
N PHE A 83 6.14 11.15 -8.35
CA PHE A 83 5.49 10.14 -7.49
C PHE A 83 4.69 10.79 -6.35
N LEU A 84 5.26 11.76 -5.62
CA LEU A 84 4.53 12.46 -4.57
C LEU A 84 3.31 13.23 -5.11
N LYS A 85 3.41 13.80 -6.32
CA LYS A 85 2.26 14.44 -6.99
C LYS A 85 1.16 13.42 -7.32
N ALA A 86 1.52 12.21 -7.78
CA ALA A 86 0.56 11.15 -8.05
C ALA A 86 -0.19 10.71 -6.76
N ILE A 87 0.54 10.53 -5.65
CA ILE A 87 -0.06 10.23 -4.34
C ILE A 87 -0.95 11.38 -3.87
N SER A 88 -0.49 12.63 -4.02
CA SER A 88 -1.30 13.81 -3.68
C SER A 88 -2.58 13.89 -4.50
N ALA A 89 -2.55 13.55 -5.78
CA ALA A 89 -3.75 13.51 -6.63
C ALA A 89 -4.78 12.50 -6.12
N ILE A 90 -4.32 11.30 -5.69
CA ILE A 90 -5.21 10.31 -5.05
C ILE A 90 -5.83 10.87 -3.77
N HIS A 91 -5.04 11.54 -2.91
CA HIS A 91 -5.52 12.09 -1.64
C HIS A 91 -6.50 13.26 -1.81
N HIS A 92 -6.53 13.94 -2.95
CA HIS A 92 -7.45 15.05 -3.22
C HIS A 92 -8.83 14.59 -3.71
N GLU A 93 -9.01 13.30 -3.98
CA GLU A 93 -10.32 12.76 -4.32
C GLU A 93 -11.29 12.91 -3.15
N ARG A 94 -12.45 13.52 -3.42
CA ARG A 94 -13.47 13.79 -2.41
C ARG A 94 -14.35 12.57 -2.21
N ILE A 95 -14.11 11.84 -1.11
CA ILE A 95 -14.89 10.65 -0.76
C ILE A 95 -15.53 10.84 0.62
N TYR A 96 -16.82 10.52 0.70
CA TYR A 96 -17.57 10.56 1.94
C TYR A 96 -16.98 9.56 2.96
N ARG A 97 -16.83 9.99 4.22
CA ARG A 97 -16.42 9.12 5.33
C ARG A 97 -17.65 8.49 5.97
N PRO A 98 -17.84 7.16 5.89
CA PRO A 98 -18.87 6.47 6.64
C PRO A 98 -18.63 6.60 8.16
N LYS A 99 -19.71 6.72 8.95
CA LYS A 99 -19.59 6.92 10.41
C LYS A 99 -19.12 5.67 11.17
N ASP A 100 -19.29 4.51 10.60
CA ASP A 100 -19.00 3.20 11.17
C ASP A 100 -17.58 2.70 10.88
N ILE A 101 -16.78 3.45 10.11
CA ILE A 101 -15.41 3.08 9.79
C ILE A 101 -14.42 3.78 10.74
N ASP A 102 -13.69 2.98 11.53
CA ASP A 102 -12.58 3.47 12.34
C ASP A 102 -11.35 3.75 11.47
N LEU A 103 -11.03 5.04 11.29
CA LEU A 103 -9.86 5.48 10.53
C LEU A 103 -8.54 4.86 11.04
N TYR A 104 -8.48 4.55 12.31
CA TYR A 104 -7.28 4.05 13.00
C TYR A 104 -7.22 2.51 13.08
N GLY A 105 -8.14 1.80 12.43
CA GLY A 105 -8.25 0.34 12.50
C GLY A 105 -7.01 -0.43 12.05
N ASN A 106 -6.13 0.19 11.24
CA ASN A 106 -4.88 -0.41 10.79
C ASN A 106 -3.67 -0.11 11.71
N TYR A 107 -3.81 0.66 12.77
CA TYR A 107 -2.68 1.07 13.63
C TYR A 107 -2.50 0.15 14.84
N GLY A 108 -3.22 0.41 15.92
CA GLY A 108 -3.07 -0.32 17.18
C GLY A 108 -3.26 -1.84 17.06
N PRO A 109 -4.35 -2.33 16.45
CA PRO A 109 -4.57 -3.77 16.29
C PRO A 109 -3.45 -4.46 15.50
N LYS A 110 -2.94 -3.82 14.43
CA LYS A 110 -1.86 -4.38 13.63
C LYS A 110 -0.52 -4.36 14.36
N LEU A 111 -0.23 -3.27 15.10
CA LEU A 111 0.96 -3.21 15.95
C LEU A 111 0.96 -4.33 16.98
N PHE A 112 -0.17 -4.52 17.67
CA PHE A 112 -0.34 -5.58 18.67
C PHE A 112 -0.17 -6.97 18.07
N SER A 113 -0.86 -7.28 16.97
CA SER A 113 -0.79 -8.58 16.30
C SER A 113 0.64 -8.93 15.91
N ARG A 114 1.34 -8.01 15.24
CA ARG A 114 2.75 -8.22 14.84
C ARG A 114 3.69 -8.35 16.02
N TYR A 115 3.50 -7.54 17.06
CA TYR A 115 4.31 -7.65 18.27
C TYR A 115 4.12 -9.01 18.92
N ALA A 116 2.87 -9.47 19.09
CA ALA A 116 2.59 -10.78 19.71
C ALA A 116 3.13 -11.95 18.87
N GLU A 117 3.02 -11.87 17.54
CA GLU A 117 3.49 -12.91 16.61
C GLU A 117 5.01 -13.04 16.58
N HIS A 118 5.75 -11.92 16.68
CA HIS A 118 7.19 -11.88 16.45
C HIS A 118 8.02 -11.48 17.68
N ILE A 119 7.43 -11.46 18.87
CA ILE A 119 8.10 -10.98 20.09
C ILE A 119 9.42 -11.72 20.39
N ALA A 120 9.47 -13.04 20.16
CA ALA A 120 10.68 -13.84 20.38
C ALA A 120 11.82 -13.37 19.47
N PHE A 121 11.53 -13.19 18.17
CA PHE A 121 12.49 -12.68 17.21
C PHE A 121 12.95 -11.25 17.53
N TYR A 122 12.02 -10.36 17.90
CA TYR A 122 12.39 -9.00 18.29
C TYR A 122 13.29 -8.96 19.53
N LYS A 123 13.06 -9.84 20.52
CA LYS A 123 13.91 -9.93 21.70
C LYS A 123 15.33 -10.43 21.37
N GLU A 124 15.45 -11.30 20.38
CA GLU A 124 16.76 -11.80 19.91
C GLU A 124 17.61 -10.69 19.28
N ILE A 125 17.01 -9.85 18.41
CA ILE A 125 17.73 -8.83 17.66
C ILE A 125 17.92 -7.50 18.40
N ALA A 126 17.00 -7.12 19.28
CA ALA A 126 16.97 -5.80 19.93
C ALA A 126 17.09 -5.84 21.46
N SER A 127 17.38 -7.02 22.04
CA SER A 127 17.57 -7.22 23.48
C SER A 127 16.50 -6.56 24.37
N ASN A 128 16.91 -5.81 25.40
CA ASN A 128 16.04 -5.29 26.47
C ASN A 128 15.16 -4.07 26.07
N ASN A 129 15.23 -3.59 24.84
CA ASN A 129 14.53 -2.38 24.41
C ASN A 129 13.18 -2.61 23.70
N VAL A 130 12.83 -3.86 23.37
CA VAL A 130 11.66 -4.20 22.55
C VAL A 130 10.36 -3.72 23.20
N GLU A 131 10.17 -4.04 24.48
CA GLU A 131 8.94 -3.64 25.21
C GLU A 131 8.84 -2.12 25.37
N LYS A 132 9.97 -1.45 25.62
CA LYS A 132 10.01 0.01 25.73
C LYS A 132 9.65 0.67 24.38
N THR A 133 10.19 0.12 23.28
CA THR A 133 9.89 0.61 21.92
C THR A 133 8.43 0.37 21.57
N TYR A 134 7.90 -0.84 21.84
CA TYR A 134 6.49 -1.16 21.65
C TYR A 134 5.58 -0.18 22.40
N LYS A 135 5.83 0.04 23.69
CA LYS A 135 5.06 0.98 24.52
C LYS A 135 5.10 2.41 23.98
N LYS A 136 6.27 2.87 23.50
CA LYS A 136 6.38 4.20 22.89
C LYS A 136 5.51 4.33 21.64
N ILE A 137 5.59 3.34 20.73
CA ILE A 137 4.81 3.35 19.50
C ILE A 137 3.31 3.25 19.83
N HIS A 138 2.94 2.34 20.73
CA HIS A 138 1.55 2.18 21.16
C HIS A 138 0.98 3.51 21.74
N ASN A 139 1.68 4.14 22.68
CA ASN A 139 1.24 5.41 23.29
C ASN A 139 1.12 6.52 22.25
N PHE A 140 2.05 6.61 21.30
CA PHE A 140 1.97 7.55 20.20
C PHE A 140 0.72 7.34 19.33
N LEU A 141 0.42 6.09 18.97
CA LEU A 141 -0.75 5.77 18.15
C LEU A 141 -2.07 6.02 18.89
N GLU A 142 -2.13 5.74 20.20
CA GLU A 142 -3.30 6.05 21.03
C GLU A 142 -3.53 7.55 21.14
N GLU A 143 -2.47 8.34 21.32
CA GLU A 143 -2.57 9.79 21.36
C GLU A 143 -2.96 10.37 20.00
N TYR A 144 -2.40 9.84 18.91
CA TYR A 144 -2.75 10.19 17.55
C TYR A 144 -4.24 9.97 17.25
N LYS A 145 -4.78 8.82 17.72
CA LYS A 145 -6.21 8.51 17.62
C LYS A 145 -7.05 9.44 18.50
N LYS A 146 -6.66 9.66 19.75
CA LYS A 146 -7.37 10.51 20.71
C LYS A 146 -7.48 11.97 20.24
N GLN A 147 -6.45 12.48 19.58
CA GLN A 147 -6.42 13.83 19.01
C GLN A 147 -7.14 13.92 17.66
N ASP A 148 -7.66 12.80 17.11
CA ASP A 148 -8.23 12.69 15.76
C ASP A 148 -7.33 13.32 14.68
N SER A 149 -6.02 13.05 14.77
CA SER A 149 -4.99 13.66 13.92
C SER A 149 -4.92 13.06 12.51
N GLY A 150 -5.61 11.94 12.26
CA GLY A 150 -5.69 11.29 10.95
C GLY A 150 -6.52 12.10 9.95
N LYS A 151 -6.19 11.97 8.66
CA LYS A 151 -6.85 12.67 7.57
C LYS A 151 -7.52 11.68 6.63
N TRP A 152 -8.85 11.65 6.65
CA TRP A 152 -9.61 10.81 5.75
C TRP A 152 -9.44 11.24 4.30
N ALA A 153 -8.99 10.31 3.46
CA ALA A 153 -8.80 10.51 2.03
C ALA A 153 -8.91 9.17 1.29
N MET A 154 -9.03 9.20 -0.02
CA MET A 154 -8.63 8.07 -0.86
C MET A 154 -7.13 7.86 -0.68
N ILE A 155 -6.69 6.62 -0.48
CA ILE A 155 -5.28 6.27 -0.26
C ILE A 155 -4.87 5.08 -1.12
N HIS A 156 -3.60 5.00 -1.46
CA HIS A 156 -3.02 3.79 -2.04
C HIS A 156 -2.97 2.65 -1.01
N GLY A 157 -2.62 2.99 0.23
CA GLY A 157 -2.57 2.08 1.36
C GLY A 157 -1.29 1.25 1.48
N ASP A 158 -0.43 1.22 0.45
CA ASP A 158 0.90 0.60 0.50
C ASP A 158 1.86 1.15 -0.58
N PRO A 159 2.08 2.48 -0.68
CA PRO A 159 2.89 3.09 -1.72
C PRO A 159 4.40 3.00 -1.43
N VAL A 160 4.87 1.80 -1.12
CA VAL A 160 6.30 1.51 -0.99
C VAL A 160 6.96 1.45 -2.37
N PHE A 161 8.25 1.67 -2.45
CA PHE A 161 8.98 1.75 -3.72
C PHE A 161 8.88 0.51 -4.61
N SER A 162 8.60 -0.68 -4.03
CA SER A 162 8.33 -1.89 -4.83
C SER A 162 6.99 -1.85 -5.56
N ASN A 163 6.06 -0.99 -5.14
CA ASN A 163 4.71 -0.85 -5.69
C ASN A 163 4.55 0.40 -6.57
N VAL A 164 5.66 0.97 -6.99
CA VAL A 164 5.73 2.14 -7.87
C VAL A 164 6.69 1.86 -9.00
N MET A 165 6.31 2.18 -10.23
CA MET A 165 7.18 2.07 -11.40
C MET A 165 7.27 3.41 -12.15
N MET A 166 8.41 3.62 -12.76
CA MET A 166 8.55 4.49 -13.91
C MET A 166 8.44 3.62 -15.15
N ASP A 167 7.43 3.84 -15.98
CA ASP A 167 7.23 3.06 -17.20
C ASP A 167 8.18 3.49 -18.33
N LYS A 168 8.11 2.78 -19.46
CA LYS A 168 8.95 3.08 -20.64
C LYS A 168 8.73 4.47 -21.25
N ASP A 169 7.58 5.08 -20.97
CA ASP A 169 7.20 6.43 -21.43
C ASP A 169 7.48 7.52 -20.38
N ASN A 170 8.24 7.17 -19.33
CA ASN A 170 8.55 7.98 -18.15
C ASN A 170 7.31 8.41 -17.35
N GLU A 171 6.24 7.61 -17.36
CA GLU A 171 5.06 7.88 -16.55
C GLU A 171 5.06 7.05 -15.26
N ILE A 172 4.50 7.63 -14.19
CA ILE A 172 4.33 6.93 -12.91
C ILE A 172 3.21 5.91 -13.05
N LYS A 173 3.48 4.67 -12.60
CA LYS A 173 2.49 3.61 -12.46
C LYS A 173 2.49 3.08 -11.02
N LEU A 174 1.30 2.95 -10.46
CA LEU A 174 1.04 2.50 -9.10
C LEU A 174 0.26 1.17 -9.14
N PHE A 175 0.62 0.23 -8.28
CA PHE A 175 -0.04 -1.08 -8.21
C PHE A 175 -0.01 -1.61 -6.78
N ASP A 176 -0.74 -2.72 -6.52
CA ASP A 176 -0.86 -3.33 -5.20
C ASP A 176 -1.49 -2.40 -4.14
N MET A 177 -2.52 -1.66 -4.55
CA MET A 177 -3.32 -0.85 -3.63
C MET A 177 -3.99 -1.74 -2.59
N ARG A 178 -4.01 -1.30 -1.33
CA ARG A 178 -4.49 -2.16 -0.24
C ARG A 178 -5.99 -2.46 -0.29
N GLY A 179 -6.83 -1.44 -0.52
CA GLY A 179 -8.29 -1.58 -0.56
C GLY A 179 -8.95 -2.05 0.75
N LEU A 180 -8.21 -2.06 1.88
CA LEU A 180 -8.69 -2.51 3.19
C LEU A 180 -8.35 -1.53 4.29
N LEU A 181 -9.33 -1.20 5.14
CA LEU A 181 -9.17 -0.51 6.42
C LEU A 181 -9.78 -1.36 7.53
N GLY A 182 -8.93 -1.95 8.36
CA GLY A 182 -9.35 -3.02 9.25
C GLY A 182 -9.88 -4.22 8.44
N LYS A 183 -11.17 -4.53 8.59
CA LYS A 183 -11.89 -5.57 7.82
C LYS A 183 -12.79 -5.00 6.73
N HIS A 184 -12.86 -3.68 6.58
CA HIS A 184 -13.72 -3.02 5.62
C HIS A 184 -13.04 -2.87 4.27
N ILE A 185 -13.70 -3.31 3.20
CA ILE A 185 -13.27 -3.04 1.83
C ILE A 185 -13.56 -1.57 1.54
N THR A 186 -12.51 -0.79 1.33
CA THR A 186 -12.58 0.64 1.02
C THR A 186 -11.27 1.12 0.40
N GLN A 187 -11.35 2.04 -0.54
CA GLN A 187 -10.18 2.74 -1.09
C GLN A 187 -9.70 3.90 -0.19
N CYS A 188 -10.39 4.12 0.94
CA CYS A 188 -10.10 5.25 1.82
C CYS A 188 -9.40 4.83 3.10
N GLY A 189 -8.73 5.79 3.71
CA GLY A 189 -8.03 5.66 4.98
C GLY A 189 -7.39 6.96 5.39
N ASP A 190 -6.36 6.86 6.23
CA ASP A 190 -5.57 8.01 6.65
C ASP A 190 -4.47 8.32 5.62
N SER A 191 -4.48 9.51 5.03
CA SER A 191 -3.44 9.93 4.07
C SER A 191 -2.03 9.94 4.68
N ASN A 192 -1.90 10.17 5.98
CA ASN A 192 -0.62 10.09 6.66
C ASN A 192 -0.02 8.67 6.65
N TYR A 193 -0.87 7.63 6.51
CA TYR A 193 -0.40 6.26 6.36
C TYR A 193 0.41 6.07 5.07
N ASP A 194 -0.03 6.64 3.95
CA ASP A 194 0.70 6.58 2.68
C ASP A 194 2.07 7.28 2.81
N TYR A 195 2.13 8.47 3.41
CA TYR A 195 3.41 9.16 3.63
C TYR A 195 4.35 8.36 4.54
N ALA A 196 3.83 7.69 5.57
CA ALA A 196 4.64 6.82 6.42
C ALA A 196 5.20 5.61 5.64
N LYS A 197 4.42 5.04 4.70
CA LYS A 197 4.86 3.94 3.83
C LYS A 197 5.92 4.40 2.82
N ILE A 198 5.80 5.60 2.29
CA ILE A 198 6.81 6.19 1.42
C ILE A 198 8.11 6.43 2.20
N TYR A 199 8.01 7.02 3.39
CA TYR A 199 9.16 7.24 4.27
C TYR A 199 9.87 5.93 4.63
N GLN A 200 9.13 4.85 4.90
CA GLN A 200 9.68 3.51 5.15
C GLN A 200 10.59 3.03 4.01
N SER A 201 10.36 3.46 2.76
CA SER A 201 11.17 3.05 1.61
C SER A 201 12.48 3.82 1.47
N LEU A 202 12.65 4.91 2.23
CA LEU A 202 13.85 5.77 2.21
C LEU A 202 14.88 5.39 3.28
N ILE A 203 14.51 4.54 4.25
CA ILE A 203 15.35 4.08 5.36
C ILE A 203 15.67 2.60 5.22
#